data_7980824299e31c436e84a30c8b3a215b
#
_entry.id   7980824299e31c436e84a30c8b3a215b
#
_cell.length_a   1.000
_cell.length_b   1.000
_cell.length_c   1.000
_cell.angle_alpha   90.00
_cell.angle_beta   90.00
_cell.angle_gamma   90.00
#
_symmetry.space_group_name_H-M   'P 1'
#
loop_
_entity.id
_entity.type
_entity.pdbx_description
1 polymer ?
#
loop_
_entity_poly.entity_id
_entity_poly.type
_entity_poly.pdbx_seq_one_letter_code
_entity_poly.pdbx_strand_id
1 'polypeptide(L)'
;MKKTKLKGKIQDYKICFCTISQEGKDFYISVTCEITPNNTFFSKNITYKKEIIGIDLGIKTLATLSDGKTYHLPKKIAKENKKLKREHKKLSRKQVKSANFKKQVLKLRKVYKKIKNIKQDFLHKTTTEIAHNYKVIKMEDLNTSGMLKNHKLARSLANASFYQFKQLLTYKVNNLQHKDKDKKLMIIDRFYPSSKLCSCCGYKKEKLALSERIYVCEQCGFKENRDVNAAINIEKYSIYCLQ
;
A
#
# COMPACT_ATOMS: atom_id res chain seq x y z
N MET A 1 -1.66 -31.59 -2.40
CA MET A 1 -1.67 -30.43 -3.29
C MET A 1 -3.04 -29.77 -3.27
N LYS A 2 -3.15 -28.52 -2.84
CA LYS A 2 -4.41 -27.78 -2.98
C LYS A 2 -4.55 -27.38 -4.43
N LYS A 3 -5.52 -27.95 -5.14
CA LYS A 3 -5.88 -27.56 -6.50
C LYS A 3 -6.39 -26.11 -6.46
N THR A 4 -5.59 -25.17 -6.93
CA THR A 4 -6.07 -23.81 -7.19
C THR A 4 -6.93 -23.90 -8.44
N LYS A 5 -8.25 -23.76 -8.31
CA LYS A 5 -9.14 -23.66 -9.48
C LYS A 5 -8.79 -22.36 -10.19
N LEU A 6 -8.16 -22.45 -11.35
CA LEU A 6 -8.09 -21.35 -12.30
C LEU A 6 -9.53 -20.98 -12.66
N LYS A 7 -9.95 -19.76 -12.39
CA LYS A 7 -11.25 -19.25 -12.85
C LYS A 7 -11.13 -18.94 -14.35
N GLY A 8 -11.73 -19.75 -15.17
CA GLY A 8 -11.71 -19.66 -16.63
C GLY A 8 -11.31 -21.01 -17.26
N LYS A 9 -11.65 -21.17 -18.54
CA LYS A 9 -11.19 -22.31 -19.33
C LYS A 9 -9.71 -22.09 -19.68
N ILE A 10 -8.86 -23.10 -19.53
CA ILE A 10 -7.41 -23.04 -19.87
C ILE A 10 -7.20 -22.59 -21.33
N GLN A 11 -8.17 -22.81 -22.20
CA GLN A 11 -8.20 -22.41 -23.61
C GLN A 11 -8.17 -20.89 -23.83
N ASP A 12 -8.50 -20.09 -22.80
CA ASP A 12 -8.56 -18.62 -22.90
C ASP A 12 -7.19 -17.96 -22.65
N TYR A 13 -6.13 -18.76 -22.39
CA TYR A 13 -4.83 -18.25 -22.02
C TYR A 13 -3.72 -18.95 -22.80
N LYS A 14 -2.84 -18.18 -23.41
CA LYS A 14 -1.59 -18.69 -23.97
C LYS A 14 -0.52 -18.63 -22.88
N ILE A 15 -0.04 -19.78 -22.45
CA ILE A 15 1.05 -19.86 -21.47
C ILE A 15 2.35 -19.46 -22.15
N CYS A 16 3.04 -18.41 -21.65
CA CYS A 16 4.30 -17.94 -22.17
C CYS A 16 5.48 -18.66 -21.50
N PHE A 17 5.51 -18.64 -20.17
CA PHE A 17 6.54 -19.35 -19.38
C PHE A 17 6.08 -19.62 -17.96
N CYS A 18 6.75 -20.54 -17.30
CA CYS A 18 6.54 -20.91 -15.91
C CYS A 18 7.82 -20.74 -15.12
N THR A 19 7.71 -20.19 -13.92
CA THR A 19 8.82 -20.09 -12.96
C THR A 19 8.50 -20.95 -11.74
N ILE A 20 9.39 -21.87 -11.39
CA ILE A 20 9.30 -22.65 -10.16
C ILE A 20 10.17 -21.97 -9.11
N SER A 21 9.60 -21.70 -7.95
CA SER A 21 10.31 -21.13 -6.80
C SER A 21 10.09 -21.96 -5.54
N GLN A 22 11.08 -21.96 -4.66
CA GLN A 22 11.01 -22.64 -3.37
C GLN A 22 11.11 -21.64 -2.23
N GLU A 23 10.14 -21.65 -1.31
CA GLU A 23 10.18 -20.86 -0.09
C GLU A 23 10.06 -21.78 1.15
N GLY A 24 11.18 -22.07 1.77
CA GLY A 24 11.27 -23.05 2.86
C GLY A 24 11.06 -24.48 2.37
N LYS A 25 9.94 -25.09 2.74
CA LYS A 25 9.54 -26.45 2.30
C LYS A 25 8.47 -26.44 1.21
N ASP A 26 7.95 -25.28 0.87
CA ASP A 26 6.86 -25.13 -0.09
C ASP A 26 7.42 -24.75 -1.46
N PHE A 27 6.88 -25.38 -2.50
CA PHE A 27 7.17 -25.05 -3.90
C PHE A 27 5.99 -24.28 -4.49
N TYR A 28 6.30 -23.31 -5.32
CA TYR A 28 5.34 -22.46 -6.03
C TYR A 28 5.64 -22.51 -7.51
N ILE A 29 4.60 -22.49 -8.30
CA ILE A 29 4.69 -22.34 -9.75
C ILE A 29 3.99 -21.03 -10.09
N SER A 30 4.71 -20.09 -10.69
CA SER A 30 4.17 -18.88 -11.30
C SER A 30 4.06 -19.11 -12.81
N VAL A 31 2.85 -18.96 -13.33
CA VAL A 31 2.56 -19.12 -14.75
C VAL A 31 2.27 -17.74 -15.34
N THR A 32 3.07 -17.32 -16.31
CA THR A 32 2.81 -16.09 -17.08
C THR A 32 2.03 -16.46 -18.32
N CYS A 33 0.88 -15.81 -18.48
CA CYS A 33 -0.04 -16.06 -19.58
C CYS A 33 -0.29 -14.77 -20.36
N GLU A 34 -0.37 -14.89 -21.68
CA GLU A 34 -0.93 -13.86 -22.56
C GLU A 34 -2.45 -14.02 -22.59
N ILE A 35 -3.18 -12.92 -22.44
CA ILE A 35 -4.64 -12.93 -22.43
C ILE A 35 -5.12 -12.55 -23.82
N THR A 36 -5.93 -13.42 -24.44
CA THR A 36 -6.54 -13.12 -25.74
C THR A 36 -7.57 -12.00 -25.63
N PRO A 37 -7.70 -11.12 -26.64
CA PRO A 37 -8.61 -9.94 -26.61
C PRO A 37 -10.07 -10.27 -26.33
N ASN A 38 -10.51 -11.47 -26.67
CA ASN A 38 -11.91 -11.92 -26.54
C ASN A 38 -12.27 -12.44 -25.13
N ASN A 39 -11.37 -12.28 -24.15
CA ASN A 39 -11.61 -12.81 -22.81
C ASN A 39 -12.59 -11.91 -22.04
N THR A 40 -13.79 -12.42 -21.77
CA THR A 40 -14.90 -11.77 -21.06
C THR A 40 -14.56 -11.33 -19.61
N PHE A 41 -13.41 -11.77 -19.09
CA PHE A 41 -12.92 -11.31 -17.78
C PHE A 41 -12.76 -9.78 -17.68
N PHE A 42 -12.64 -9.10 -18.82
CA PHE A 42 -12.45 -7.65 -18.91
C PHE A 42 -13.73 -6.88 -19.32
N SER A 43 -14.86 -7.56 -19.50
CA SER A 43 -16.08 -6.95 -20.08
C SER A 43 -16.92 -6.12 -19.11
N LYS A 44 -16.62 -6.07 -17.81
CA LYS A 44 -17.41 -5.25 -16.87
C LYS A 44 -17.07 -3.76 -17.03
N ASN A 45 -18.10 -2.95 -17.31
CA ASN A 45 -17.97 -1.50 -17.23
C ASN A 45 -17.50 -1.07 -15.84
N ILE A 46 -16.56 -0.13 -15.80
CA ILE A 46 -16.06 0.41 -14.54
C ILE A 46 -16.98 1.56 -14.14
N THR A 47 -17.63 1.43 -12.99
CA THR A 47 -18.41 2.52 -12.37
C THR A 47 -17.60 3.08 -11.21
N TYR A 48 -17.22 4.34 -11.29
CA TYR A 48 -16.47 5.01 -10.25
C TYR A 48 -17.39 5.61 -9.19
N LYS A 49 -16.96 5.53 -7.93
CA LYS A 49 -17.61 6.22 -6.81
C LYS A 49 -17.42 7.73 -6.88
N LYS A 50 -16.23 8.16 -7.29
CA LYS A 50 -15.81 9.55 -7.39
C LYS A 50 -14.76 9.69 -8.48
N GLU A 51 -14.77 10.83 -9.18
CA GLU A 51 -13.81 11.11 -10.26
C GLU A 51 -12.38 11.19 -9.74
N ILE A 52 -12.13 12.01 -8.72
CA ILE A 52 -10.78 12.29 -8.20
C ILE A 52 -10.72 11.94 -6.72
N ILE A 53 -9.60 11.37 -6.29
CA ILE A 53 -9.32 11.11 -4.88
C ILE A 53 -7.88 11.47 -4.53
N GLY A 54 -7.68 12.12 -3.39
CA GLY A 54 -6.37 12.33 -2.78
C GLY A 54 -6.09 11.29 -1.71
N ILE A 55 -4.85 10.82 -1.61
CA ILE A 55 -4.40 9.83 -0.63
C ILE A 55 -3.21 10.37 0.15
N ASP A 56 -3.39 10.55 1.45
CA ASP A 56 -2.31 10.78 2.40
C ASP A 56 -1.85 9.43 3.00
N LEU A 57 -0.54 9.18 3.00
CA LEU A 57 0.06 7.95 3.54
C LEU A 57 0.71 8.19 4.90
N GLY A 58 0.30 7.42 5.89
CA GLY A 58 0.78 7.54 7.26
C GLY A 58 1.20 6.23 7.92
N ILE A 59 1.95 6.34 9.02
CA ILE A 59 2.43 5.17 9.78
C ILE A 59 1.33 4.56 10.64
N LYS A 60 0.47 5.38 11.27
CA LYS A 60 -0.64 4.91 12.12
C LYS A 60 -1.82 4.44 11.29
N THR A 61 -2.25 5.28 10.38
CA THR A 61 -3.21 4.99 9.33
C THR A 61 -2.42 4.81 8.05
N LEU A 62 -2.51 3.66 7.38
CA LEU A 62 -1.72 3.40 6.18
C LEU A 62 -2.06 4.38 5.07
N ALA A 63 -3.34 4.61 4.86
CA ALA A 63 -3.85 5.54 3.87
C ALA A 63 -5.11 6.22 4.39
N THR A 64 -5.18 7.54 4.26
CA THR A 64 -6.35 8.37 4.50
C THR A 64 -6.76 8.98 3.16
N LEU A 65 -8.01 8.80 2.78
CA LEU A 65 -8.56 9.30 1.54
C LEU A 65 -9.29 10.63 1.79
N SER A 66 -9.37 11.47 0.77
CA SER A 66 -10.06 12.76 0.84
C SER A 66 -11.58 12.67 1.01
N ASP A 67 -12.17 11.48 0.82
CA ASP A 67 -13.57 11.19 1.17
C ASP A 67 -13.75 10.77 2.65
N GLY A 68 -12.70 10.86 3.46
CA GLY A 68 -12.70 10.48 4.88
C GLY A 68 -12.45 9.00 5.14
N LYS A 69 -12.38 8.16 4.11
CA LYS A 69 -12.12 6.72 4.28
C LYS A 69 -10.68 6.48 4.71
N THR A 70 -10.50 5.58 5.68
CA THR A 70 -9.19 5.25 6.23
C THR A 70 -8.89 3.76 6.13
N TYR A 71 -7.61 3.42 5.92
CA TYR A 71 -7.12 2.05 5.88
C TYR A 71 -6.04 1.84 6.93
N HIS A 72 -6.29 0.88 7.81
CA HIS A 72 -5.36 0.53 8.89
C HIS A 72 -4.76 -0.84 8.67
N LEU A 73 -3.47 -0.99 8.97
CA LEU A 73 -2.83 -2.30 8.94
C LEU A 73 -3.54 -3.29 9.87
N PRO A 74 -3.75 -4.54 9.45
CA PRO A 74 -4.43 -5.54 10.28
C PRO A 74 -3.77 -5.73 11.65
N LYS A 75 -4.55 -5.71 12.72
CA LYS A 75 -4.09 -5.94 14.10
C LYS A 75 -3.30 -7.25 14.26
N LYS A 76 -3.57 -8.24 13.40
CA LYS A 76 -2.84 -9.51 13.33
C LYS A 76 -1.33 -9.31 13.10
N ILE A 77 -0.91 -8.27 12.36
CA ILE A 77 0.51 -7.97 12.12
C ILE A 77 1.23 -7.65 13.43
N ALA A 78 0.62 -6.86 14.31
CA ALA A 78 1.20 -6.52 15.62
C ALA A 78 1.40 -7.78 16.49
N LYS A 79 0.43 -8.69 16.47
CA LYS A 79 0.52 -9.99 17.19
C LYS A 79 1.68 -10.84 16.66
N GLU A 80 1.79 -10.98 15.34
CA GLU A 80 2.86 -11.76 14.72
C GLU A 80 4.24 -11.10 14.91
N ASN A 81 4.33 -9.77 14.92
CA ASN A 81 5.58 -9.05 15.25
C ASN A 81 6.05 -9.31 16.70
N LYS A 82 5.11 -9.40 17.67
CA LYS A 82 5.46 -9.83 19.05
C LYS A 82 6.00 -11.25 19.06
N LYS A 83 5.39 -12.16 18.28
CA LYS A 83 5.86 -13.54 18.12
C LYS A 83 7.24 -13.57 17.46
N LEU A 84 7.45 -12.79 16.39
CA LEU A 84 8.74 -12.66 15.71
C LEU A 84 9.87 -12.30 16.68
N LYS A 85 9.64 -11.27 17.51
CA LYS A 85 10.62 -10.85 18.54
C LYS A 85 10.98 -12.00 19.51
N ARG A 86 9.98 -12.80 19.94
CA ARG A 86 10.22 -13.96 20.81
C ARG A 86 11.03 -15.05 20.10
N GLU A 87 10.71 -15.36 18.86
CA GLU A 87 11.42 -16.39 18.10
C GLU A 87 12.88 -15.96 17.78
N HIS A 88 13.13 -14.67 17.53
CA HIS A 88 14.49 -14.13 17.44
C HIS A 88 15.28 -14.32 18.75
N LYS A 89 14.68 -13.98 19.91
CA LYS A 89 15.32 -14.17 21.23
C LYS A 89 15.63 -15.66 21.50
N LYS A 90 14.79 -16.58 21.03
CA LYS A 90 15.06 -18.03 21.13
C LYS A 90 16.21 -18.44 20.21
N LEU A 91 16.28 -17.86 19.00
CA LEU A 91 17.35 -18.16 18.05
C LEU A 91 18.72 -17.69 18.55
N SER A 92 18.80 -16.49 19.12
CA SER A 92 20.08 -15.94 19.65
C SER A 92 20.69 -16.75 20.79
N ARG A 93 19.88 -17.61 21.46
CA ARG A 93 20.33 -18.48 22.53
C ARG A 93 20.74 -19.89 22.06
N LYS A 94 20.71 -20.13 20.74
CA LYS A 94 21.06 -21.45 20.18
C LYS A 94 22.48 -21.41 19.62
N GLN A 95 23.19 -22.51 19.81
CA GLN A 95 24.51 -22.70 19.19
C GLN A 95 24.34 -22.69 17.66
N VAL A 96 25.09 -21.83 17.02
CA VAL A 96 25.05 -21.65 15.54
C VAL A 96 25.40 -22.99 14.87
N LYS A 97 24.74 -23.27 13.76
CA LYS A 97 24.85 -24.52 12.97
C LYS A 97 24.32 -25.80 13.64
N SER A 98 23.94 -25.80 14.92
CA SER A 98 23.35 -26.98 15.57
C SER A 98 22.00 -27.38 14.94
N ALA A 99 21.58 -28.63 15.13
CA ALA A 99 20.27 -29.11 14.67
C ALA A 99 19.11 -28.27 15.27
N ASN A 100 19.23 -27.87 16.54
CA ASN A 100 18.27 -27.03 17.21
C ASN A 100 18.24 -25.61 16.65
N PHE A 101 19.39 -25.04 16.25
CA PHE A 101 19.46 -23.76 15.53
C PHE A 101 18.72 -23.84 14.18
N LYS A 102 19.01 -24.87 13.38
CA LYS A 102 18.33 -25.10 12.08
C LYS A 102 16.80 -25.21 12.25
N LYS A 103 16.32 -25.97 13.24
CA LYS A 103 14.89 -26.08 13.56
C LYS A 103 14.29 -24.71 13.94
N GLN A 104 15.01 -23.90 14.71
CA GLN A 104 14.54 -22.58 15.14
C GLN A 104 14.50 -21.58 13.98
N VAL A 105 15.46 -21.63 13.06
CA VAL A 105 15.45 -20.82 11.80
C VAL A 105 14.19 -21.13 10.98
N LEU A 106 13.82 -22.40 10.85
CA LEU A 106 12.60 -22.78 10.12
C LEU A 106 11.33 -22.21 10.80
N LYS A 107 11.26 -22.22 12.14
CA LYS A 107 10.15 -21.59 12.88
C LYS A 107 10.11 -20.08 12.61
N LEU A 108 11.26 -19.41 12.65
CA LEU A 108 11.37 -17.99 12.38
C LEU A 108 10.91 -17.63 10.95
N ARG A 109 11.38 -18.38 9.94
CA ARG A 109 10.95 -18.22 8.53
C ARG A 109 9.44 -18.35 8.36
N LYS A 110 8.78 -19.30 9.06
CA LYS A 110 7.31 -19.43 9.04
C LYS A 110 6.61 -18.17 9.56
N VAL A 111 7.13 -17.52 10.61
CA VAL A 111 6.56 -16.29 11.15
C VAL A 111 6.73 -15.14 10.16
N TYR A 112 7.91 -14.99 9.56
CA TYR A 112 8.14 -13.99 8.50
C TYR A 112 7.20 -14.17 7.32
N LYS A 113 7.08 -15.40 6.80
CA LYS A 113 6.14 -15.74 5.71
C LYS A 113 4.71 -15.34 6.05
N LYS A 114 4.27 -15.62 7.28
CA LYS A 114 2.92 -15.26 7.73
C LYS A 114 2.71 -13.76 7.74
N ILE A 115 3.67 -12.98 8.26
CA ILE A 115 3.60 -11.51 8.27
C ILE A 115 3.55 -10.97 6.83
N LYS A 116 4.44 -11.45 5.95
CA LYS A 116 4.48 -11.10 4.53
C LYS A 116 3.11 -11.34 3.87
N ASN A 117 2.52 -12.54 4.06
CA ASN A 117 1.25 -12.89 3.43
C ASN A 117 0.08 -12.03 3.94
N ILE A 118 0.02 -11.72 5.25
CA ILE A 118 -1.01 -10.84 5.81
C ILE A 118 -0.90 -9.43 5.21
N LYS A 119 0.32 -8.91 5.10
CA LYS A 119 0.56 -7.60 4.51
C LYS A 119 0.16 -7.57 3.03
N GLN A 120 0.62 -8.55 2.26
CA GLN A 120 0.32 -8.63 0.84
C GLN A 120 -1.19 -8.73 0.57
N ASP A 121 -1.89 -9.61 1.28
CA ASP A 121 -3.36 -9.76 1.14
C ASP A 121 -4.07 -8.42 1.43
N PHE A 122 -3.69 -7.74 2.52
CA PHE A 122 -4.23 -6.44 2.86
C PHE A 122 -3.95 -5.37 1.80
N LEU A 123 -2.69 -5.24 1.37
CA LEU A 123 -2.31 -4.27 0.36
C LEU A 123 -3.00 -4.53 -0.98
N HIS A 124 -3.09 -5.79 -1.39
CA HIS A 124 -3.79 -6.16 -2.63
C HIS A 124 -5.27 -5.80 -2.57
N LYS A 125 -5.97 -6.09 -1.47
CA LYS A 125 -7.38 -5.75 -1.29
C LYS A 125 -7.60 -4.24 -1.32
N THR A 126 -6.84 -3.52 -0.52
CA THR A 126 -6.94 -2.05 -0.42
C THR A 126 -6.65 -1.36 -1.75
N THR A 127 -5.54 -1.72 -2.41
CA THR A 127 -5.19 -1.09 -3.69
C THR A 127 -6.13 -1.49 -4.83
N THR A 128 -6.73 -2.70 -4.79
CA THR A 128 -7.78 -3.08 -5.74
C THR A 128 -9.03 -2.24 -5.54
N GLU A 129 -9.47 -2.10 -4.30
CA GLU A 129 -10.64 -1.29 -3.97
C GLU A 129 -10.46 0.17 -4.41
N ILE A 130 -9.31 0.78 -4.11
CA ILE A 130 -9.01 2.15 -4.52
C ILE A 130 -8.96 2.25 -6.05
N ALA A 131 -8.26 1.34 -6.73
CA ALA A 131 -8.14 1.36 -8.17
C ALA A 131 -9.49 1.23 -8.89
N HIS A 132 -10.45 0.49 -8.35
CA HIS A 132 -11.77 0.32 -8.96
C HIS A 132 -12.76 1.45 -8.62
N ASN A 133 -12.62 2.08 -7.46
CA ASN A 133 -13.61 3.06 -7.01
C ASN A 133 -13.36 4.49 -7.51
N TYR A 134 -12.14 4.84 -7.93
CA TYR A 134 -11.77 6.21 -8.29
C TYR A 134 -11.08 6.25 -9.64
N LYS A 135 -11.41 7.25 -10.47
CA LYS A 135 -10.87 7.42 -11.83
C LYS A 135 -9.47 8.01 -11.80
N VAL A 136 -9.29 9.15 -11.15
CA VAL A 136 -8.01 9.83 -10.96
C VAL A 136 -7.59 9.71 -9.51
N ILE A 137 -6.42 9.14 -9.26
CA ILE A 137 -5.89 8.92 -7.93
C ILE A 137 -4.64 9.78 -7.79
N LYS A 138 -4.59 10.62 -6.75
CA LYS A 138 -3.43 11.46 -6.44
C LYS A 138 -2.80 11.03 -5.12
N MET A 139 -1.48 10.95 -5.04
CA MET A 139 -0.76 10.61 -3.82
C MET A 139 0.62 11.26 -3.77
N GLU A 140 1.17 11.44 -2.57
CA GLU A 140 2.51 12.00 -2.38
C GLU A 140 3.64 11.05 -2.80
N ASP A 141 4.76 11.63 -3.25
CA ASP A 141 6.01 10.91 -3.45
C ASP A 141 6.81 10.84 -2.15
N LEU A 142 6.53 9.84 -1.32
CA LEU A 142 7.25 9.67 -0.07
C LEU A 142 8.66 9.11 -0.29
N ASN A 143 9.67 9.82 0.22
CA ASN A 143 11.05 9.34 0.26
C ASN A 143 11.22 8.25 1.33
N THR A 144 10.72 7.05 1.04
CA THR A 144 10.77 5.91 1.97
C THR A 144 12.19 5.50 2.34
N SER A 145 13.15 5.61 1.41
CA SER A 145 14.56 5.27 1.66
C SER A 145 15.21 6.23 2.66
N GLY A 146 14.99 7.54 2.52
CA GLY A 146 15.46 8.54 3.47
C GLY A 146 14.82 8.38 4.86
N MET A 147 13.52 8.11 4.90
CA MET A 147 12.79 7.89 6.15
C MET A 147 13.25 6.62 6.90
N LEU A 148 13.68 5.57 6.20
CA LEU A 148 14.19 4.32 6.79
C LEU A 148 15.53 4.51 7.52
N LYS A 149 16.29 5.56 7.22
CA LYS A 149 17.52 5.91 7.94
C LYS A 149 17.25 6.32 9.40
N ASN A 150 16.05 6.77 9.71
CA ASN A 150 15.62 7.05 11.07
C ASN A 150 15.30 5.75 11.82
N HIS A 151 16.25 5.28 12.67
CA HIS A 151 16.13 4.03 13.42
C HIS A 151 14.88 3.92 14.30
N LYS A 152 14.37 5.05 14.84
CA LYS A 152 13.15 5.08 15.66
C LYS A 152 11.90 4.75 14.85
N LEU A 153 11.85 5.14 13.58
CA LEU A 153 10.72 4.96 12.68
C LEU A 153 10.88 3.79 11.71
N ALA A 154 12.10 3.32 11.46
CA ALA A 154 12.42 2.34 10.43
C ALA A 154 11.53 1.08 10.48
N ARG A 155 11.31 0.52 11.69
CA ARG A 155 10.43 -0.65 11.84
C ARG A 155 8.98 -0.35 11.47
N SER A 156 8.46 0.79 11.87
CA SER A 156 7.06 1.20 11.57
C SER A 156 6.88 1.46 10.08
N LEU A 157 7.86 2.11 9.45
CA LEU A 157 7.90 2.36 8.01
C LEU A 157 8.01 1.07 7.19
N ALA A 158 8.89 0.15 7.60
CA ALA A 158 9.01 -1.18 6.98
C ALA A 158 7.69 -1.99 7.12
N ASN A 159 6.94 -1.77 8.20
CA ASN A 159 5.61 -2.37 8.36
C ASN A 159 4.57 -1.70 7.46
N ALA A 160 4.60 -0.39 7.28
CA ALA A 160 3.66 0.35 6.45
C ALA A 160 3.78 -0.01 4.96
N SER A 161 4.98 -0.38 4.49
CA SER A 161 5.20 -0.88 3.11
C SER A 161 4.72 0.12 2.03
N PHE A 162 4.97 1.43 2.21
CA PHE A 162 4.53 2.48 1.30
C PHE A 162 4.96 2.25 -0.15
N TYR A 163 6.22 1.84 -0.35
CA TYR A 163 6.72 1.53 -1.68
C TYR A 163 5.90 0.42 -2.35
N GLN A 164 5.61 -0.65 -1.62
CA GLN A 164 4.80 -1.76 -2.15
C GLN A 164 3.36 -1.31 -2.43
N PHE A 165 2.78 -0.45 -1.58
CA PHE A 165 1.46 0.15 -1.83
C PHE A 165 1.45 0.93 -3.13
N LYS A 166 2.44 1.83 -3.34
CA LYS A 166 2.60 2.61 -4.58
C LYS A 166 2.72 1.70 -5.80
N GLN A 167 3.62 0.70 -5.77
CA GLN A 167 3.79 -0.24 -6.87
C GLN A 167 2.51 -1.01 -7.21
N LEU A 168 1.82 -1.55 -6.19
CA LEU A 168 0.57 -2.28 -6.39
C LEU A 168 -0.53 -1.39 -6.98
N LEU A 169 -0.62 -0.15 -6.55
CA LEU A 169 -1.60 0.80 -7.06
C LEU A 169 -1.28 1.18 -8.51
N THR A 170 0.00 1.47 -8.80
CA THR A 170 0.46 1.82 -10.15
C THR A 170 0.11 0.74 -11.16
N TYR A 171 0.49 -0.53 -10.91
CA TYR A 171 0.23 -1.57 -11.89
C TYR A 171 -1.27 -1.83 -12.08
N LYS A 172 -2.08 -1.69 -11.02
CA LYS A 172 -3.54 -1.89 -11.12
C LYS A 172 -4.22 -0.77 -11.89
N VAL A 173 -3.79 0.47 -11.68
CA VAL A 173 -4.27 1.62 -12.47
C VAL A 173 -3.90 1.43 -13.93
N ASN A 174 -2.65 1.08 -14.24
CA ASN A 174 -2.19 0.83 -15.61
C ASN A 174 -2.99 -0.31 -16.28
N ASN A 175 -3.26 -1.39 -15.56
CA ASN A 175 -4.08 -2.48 -16.08
C ASN A 175 -5.53 -2.06 -16.38
N LEU A 176 -6.05 -1.06 -15.67
CA LEU A 176 -7.39 -0.54 -15.90
C LEU A 176 -7.44 0.52 -17.02
N GLN A 177 -6.31 1.12 -17.40
CA GLN A 177 -6.21 2.09 -18.50
C GLN A 177 -6.62 1.51 -19.87
N HIS A 178 -6.49 0.19 -20.05
CA HIS A 178 -7.02 -0.47 -21.26
C HIS A 178 -8.54 -0.36 -21.40
N LYS A 179 -9.26 -0.12 -20.29
CA LYS A 179 -10.72 0.03 -20.26
C LYS A 179 -11.17 1.49 -20.20
N ASP A 180 -10.39 2.33 -19.57
CA ASP A 180 -10.64 3.75 -19.40
C ASP A 180 -9.33 4.52 -19.55
N LYS A 181 -9.15 5.18 -20.70
CA LYS A 181 -7.92 5.93 -21.03
C LYS A 181 -7.65 7.09 -20.08
N ASP A 182 -8.69 7.64 -19.47
CA ASP A 182 -8.57 8.76 -18.52
C ASP A 182 -8.20 8.32 -17.13
N LYS A 183 -8.21 7.01 -16.85
CA LYS A 183 -7.80 6.49 -15.57
C LYS A 183 -6.31 6.71 -15.36
N LYS A 184 -5.95 7.37 -14.24
CA LYS A 184 -4.53 7.67 -13.97
C LYS A 184 -4.21 7.73 -12.48
N LEU A 185 -2.94 7.43 -12.17
CA LEU A 185 -2.31 7.69 -10.90
C LEU A 185 -1.37 8.88 -11.07
N MET A 186 -1.59 9.93 -10.31
CA MET A 186 -0.75 11.12 -10.27
C MET A 186 0.05 11.13 -8.97
N ILE A 187 1.37 11.22 -9.11
CA ILE A 187 2.26 11.39 -7.96
C ILE A 187 2.55 12.89 -7.88
N ILE A 188 2.16 13.49 -6.75
CA ILE A 188 2.37 14.91 -6.52
C ILE A 188 3.78 15.19 -5.99
N ASP A 189 4.19 16.45 -6.09
CA ASP A 189 5.51 16.87 -5.61
C ASP A 189 5.70 16.55 -4.12
N ARG A 190 6.89 16.06 -3.79
CA ARG A 190 7.30 15.69 -2.43
C ARG A 190 7.28 16.85 -1.45
N PHE A 191 7.56 18.05 -1.94
CA PHE A 191 7.67 19.26 -1.12
C PHE A 191 6.35 20.01 -1.01
N TYR A 192 5.29 19.51 -1.65
CA TYR A 192 3.97 20.11 -1.52
C TYR A 192 3.49 20.02 -0.06
N PRO A 193 3.19 21.15 0.59
CA PRO A 193 2.91 21.20 2.03
C PRO A 193 1.47 20.78 2.36
N SER A 194 1.03 19.62 1.87
CA SER A 194 -0.34 19.11 1.97
C SER A 194 -0.92 19.18 3.40
N SER A 195 -0.13 18.82 4.40
CA SER A 195 -0.57 18.81 5.81
C SER A 195 -0.58 20.19 6.47
N LYS A 196 0.12 21.20 5.89
CA LYS A 196 0.18 22.56 6.43
C LYS A 196 -0.84 23.51 5.80
N LEU A 197 -1.38 23.17 4.64
CA LEU A 197 -2.37 23.97 3.94
C LEU A 197 -3.77 23.74 4.51
N CYS A 198 -4.56 24.81 4.59
CA CYS A 198 -5.98 24.70 4.86
C CYS A 198 -6.73 24.24 3.62
N SER A 199 -7.43 23.13 3.69
CA SER A 199 -8.21 22.63 2.56
C SER A 199 -9.43 23.50 2.22
N CYS A 200 -9.84 24.40 3.13
CA CYS A 200 -10.93 25.36 2.92
C CYS A 200 -10.44 26.63 2.22
N CYS A 201 -9.50 27.38 2.83
CA CYS A 201 -9.10 28.71 2.34
C CYS A 201 -7.70 28.79 1.74
N GLY A 202 -6.91 27.70 1.75
CA GLY A 202 -5.55 27.68 1.21
C GLY A 202 -4.47 28.28 2.13
N TYR A 203 -4.84 28.85 3.29
CA TYR A 203 -3.88 29.42 4.24
C TYR A 203 -2.84 28.37 4.64
N LYS A 204 -1.56 28.74 4.61
CA LYS A 204 -0.43 27.86 4.97
C LYS A 204 0.07 28.18 6.37
N LYS A 205 -0.08 27.24 7.30
CA LYS A 205 0.51 27.32 8.63
C LYS A 205 2.03 27.25 8.56
N GLU A 206 2.71 28.13 9.28
CA GLU A 206 4.17 28.10 9.40
C GLU A 206 4.65 26.87 10.16
N LYS A 207 4.03 26.61 11.30
CA LYS A 207 4.37 25.48 12.19
C LYS A 207 3.18 24.57 12.40
N LEU A 208 3.41 23.27 12.34
CA LEU A 208 2.42 22.23 12.65
C LEU A 208 3.14 21.09 13.36
N ALA A 209 2.83 20.89 14.64
CA ALA A 209 3.47 19.85 15.43
C ALA A 209 3.01 18.44 14.97
N LEU A 210 3.92 17.45 15.03
CA LEU A 210 3.58 16.07 14.68
C LEU A 210 2.53 15.43 15.61
N SER A 211 2.39 15.98 16.83
CA SER A 211 1.40 15.56 17.82
C SER A 211 -0.03 16.06 17.50
N GLU A 212 -0.14 17.16 16.76
CA GLU A 212 -1.44 17.72 16.38
C GLU A 212 -2.16 16.78 15.43
N ARG A 213 -3.34 16.27 15.82
CA ARG A 213 -4.17 15.38 15.03
C ARG A 213 -5.35 16.07 14.38
N ILE A 214 -5.73 17.23 14.92
CA ILE A 214 -6.78 18.09 14.39
C ILE A 214 -6.09 19.30 13.79
N TYR A 215 -6.34 19.55 12.52
CA TYR A 215 -5.95 20.77 11.86
C TYR A 215 -6.97 21.86 12.21
N VAL A 216 -6.50 23.01 12.68
CA VAL A 216 -7.33 24.20 12.94
C VAL A 216 -6.73 25.34 12.15
N CYS A 217 -7.47 25.92 11.22
CA CYS A 217 -7.01 27.06 10.45
C CYS A 217 -7.07 28.35 11.29
N GLU A 218 -5.96 29.08 11.31
CA GLU A 218 -5.87 30.36 12.05
C GLU A 218 -6.57 31.49 11.32
N GLN A 219 -6.74 31.37 9.99
CA GLN A 219 -7.37 32.40 9.17
C GLN A 219 -8.89 32.25 9.08
N CYS A 220 -9.42 31.06 8.79
CA CYS A 220 -10.85 30.84 8.54
C CYS A 220 -11.55 30.00 9.64
N GLY A 221 -10.84 29.57 10.68
CA GLY A 221 -11.41 28.75 11.76
C GLY A 221 -11.76 27.31 11.38
N PHE A 222 -11.50 26.88 10.14
CA PHE A 222 -11.79 25.51 9.68
C PHE A 222 -11.10 24.47 10.56
N LYS A 223 -11.85 23.43 10.96
CA LYS A 223 -11.36 22.34 11.78
C LYS A 223 -11.61 21.00 11.09
N GLU A 224 -10.57 20.17 10.95
CA GLU A 224 -10.69 18.85 10.35
C GLU A 224 -9.60 17.92 10.91
N ASN A 225 -9.75 16.61 10.74
CA ASN A 225 -8.67 15.67 10.97
C ASN A 225 -7.50 16.03 10.05
N ARG A 226 -6.29 16.11 10.61
CA ARG A 226 -5.09 16.54 9.88
C ARG A 226 -4.81 15.69 8.62
N ASP A 227 -4.95 14.36 8.73
CA ASP A 227 -4.66 13.43 7.64
C ASP A 227 -5.76 13.56 6.54
N VAL A 228 -7.03 13.82 6.92
CA VAL A 228 -8.11 14.10 5.98
C VAL A 228 -7.90 15.46 5.28
N ASN A 229 -7.54 16.50 6.04
CA ASN A 229 -7.19 17.82 5.48
C ASN A 229 -6.04 17.69 4.44
N ALA A 230 -4.99 16.92 4.77
CA ALA A 230 -3.89 16.66 3.85
C ALA A 230 -4.37 15.92 2.59
N ALA A 231 -5.18 14.89 2.73
CA ALA A 231 -5.74 14.14 1.61
C ALA A 231 -6.60 15.02 0.67
N ILE A 232 -7.40 15.96 1.24
CA ILE A 232 -8.17 16.92 0.44
C ILE A 232 -7.24 17.88 -0.32
N ASN A 233 -6.16 18.36 0.30
CA ASN A 233 -5.17 19.19 -0.38
C ASN A 233 -4.46 18.42 -1.51
N ILE A 234 -4.16 17.14 -1.31
CA ILE A 234 -3.60 16.27 -2.35
C ILE A 234 -4.60 16.10 -3.51
N GLU A 235 -5.89 15.94 -3.22
CA GLU A 235 -6.93 15.88 -4.26
C GLU A 235 -7.00 17.17 -5.09
N LYS A 236 -6.94 18.33 -4.42
CA LYS A 236 -7.00 19.65 -5.06
C LYS A 236 -5.72 20.04 -5.79
N TYR A 237 -4.60 19.35 -5.51
CA TYR A 237 -3.32 19.65 -6.16
C TYR A 237 -3.47 19.63 -7.69
N SER A 238 -3.03 20.73 -8.33
CA SER A 238 -2.87 20.80 -9.78
C SER A 238 -1.44 21.24 -10.12
N ILE A 239 -0.92 20.78 -11.25
CA ILE A 239 0.45 21.10 -11.70
C ILE A 239 0.61 22.61 -11.93
N TYR A 240 -0.49 23.33 -12.14
CA TYR A 240 -0.49 24.79 -12.39
C TYR A 240 -0.37 25.64 -11.12
N CYS A 241 -0.37 25.06 -9.91
CA CYS A 241 -0.25 25.79 -8.65
C CYS A 241 1.21 26.07 -8.23
N LEU A 242 2.19 25.84 -9.09
CA LEU A 242 3.62 26.06 -8.83
C LEU A 242 4.21 27.29 -9.54
N GLN A 243 3.35 28.29 -9.85
CA GLN A 243 3.82 29.62 -10.27
C GLN A 243 3.84 30.61 -9.13
#